data_24a0e2071ab896e81650359a5c8c9184
#
_entry.id   24a0e2071ab896e81650359a5c8c9184
#
_cell.length_a   1.000
_cell.length_b   1.000
_cell.length_c   1.000
_cell.angle_alpha   90.00
_cell.angle_beta   90.00
_cell.angle_gamma   90.00
#
_symmetry.space_group_name_H-M   'P 1'
#
loop_
_entity.id
_entity.type
_entity.pdbx_description
1 polymer ?
#
loop_
_entity_poly.entity_id
_entity_poly.type
_entity_poly.pdbx_seq_one_letter_code
_entity_poly.pdbx_strand_id
1 'polypeptide(L)'
;GTIPPENEKQYLRIIANESRRLSRLVRRMLDVSQLQAIDPLRNGNHFDVCESMRRVLISMEKKINDRHLDVEADIPDEPILVLGDNDMITQVIYNLLENAAKFAREGSTLYLGVAMMDGKARITVRNVGETIPAEELPLLFERFHKSDKSRSEDKDGYGLGLYIVKTILQQHKEEI
;
A
#
# COMPACT_ATOMS: atom_id res chain seq x y z
N GLY A 1 36.97 19.88 3.99
CA GLY A 1 36.63 20.21 5.37
C GLY A 1 36.61 18.97 6.22
N THR A 2 37.40 18.96 7.26
CA THR A 2 37.46 17.85 8.21
C THR A 2 36.27 17.96 9.14
N ILE A 3 35.51 16.86 9.29
CA ILE A 3 34.38 16.79 10.24
C ILE A 3 34.97 16.83 11.66
N PRO A 4 34.48 17.73 12.57
CA PRO A 4 34.92 17.74 13.94
C PRO A 4 34.68 16.39 14.61
N PRO A 5 35.63 15.86 15.42
CA PRO A 5 35.52 14.52 16.02
C PRO A 5 34.24 14.29 16.84
N GLU A 6 33.72 15.35 17.46
CA GLU A 6 32.47 15.32 18.23
C GLU A 6 31.25 15.01 17.33
N ASN A 7 31.30 15.34 16.06
CA ASN A 7 30.19 15.16 15.12
C ASN A 7 30.33 13.90 14.25
N GLU A 8 31.48 13.22 14.25
CA GLU A 8 31.79 12.06 13.41
C GLU A 8 30.74 10.94 13.56
N LYS A 9 30.40 10.57 14.81
CA LYS A 9 29.39 9.55 15.10
C LYS A 9 28.00 9.91 14.57
N GLN A 10 27.67 11.20 14.62
CA GLN A 10 26.39 11.68 14.11
C GLN A 10 26.33 11.57 12.58
N TYR A 11 27.39 11.99 11.89
CA TYR A 11 27.46 11.88 10.42
C TYR A 11 27.48 10.43 9.97
N LEU A 12 28.21 9.53 10.64
CA LEU A 12 28.18 8.10 10.33
C LEU A 12 26.78 7.48 10.49
N ARG A 13 26.01 7.89 11.52
CA ARG A 13 24.60 7.47 11.68
C ARG A 13 23.73 7.96 10.53
N ILE A 14 23.88 9.22 10.12
CA ILE A 14 23.13 9.80 8.99
C ILE A 14 23.45 9.02 7.72
N ILE A 15 24.74 8.81 7.40
CA ILE A 15 25.18 8.05 6.23
C ILE A 15 24.62 6.63 6.26
N ALA A 16 24.70 5.93 7.40
CA ALA A 16 24.17 4.58 7.55
C ALA A 16 22.65 4.54 7.34
N ASN A 17 21.90 5.52 7.84
CA ASN A 17 20.45 5.60 7.66
C ASN A 17 20.07 5.88 6.21
N GLU A 18 20.74 6.83 5.55
CA GLU A 18 20.49 7.14 4.14
C GLU A 18 20.88 5.97 3.24
N SER A 19 21.98 5.24 3.53
CA SER A 19 22.37 4.04 2.80
C SER A 19 21.31 2.93 2.92
N ARG A 20 20.76 2.71 4.12
CA ARG A 20 19.66 1.75 4.32
C ARG A 20 18.40 2.19 3.57
N ARG A 21 18.10 3.48 3.59
CA ARG A 21 16.96 4.05 2.88
C ARG A 21 17.11 3.84 1.37
N LEU A 22 18.28 4.13 0.81
CA LEU A 22 18.58 3.91 -0.61
C LEU A 22 18.48 2.43 -0.99
N SER A 23 19.01 1.54 -0.17
CA SER A 23 18.92 0.09 -0.40
C SER A 23 17.46 -0.39 -0.44
N ARG A 24 16.61 0.12 0.46
CA ARG A 24 15.16 -0.20 0.44
C ARG A 24 14.47 0.34 -0.82
N LEU A 25 14.83 1.55 -1.26
CA LEU A 25 14.28 2.13 -2.50
C LEU A 25 14.65 1.28 -3.72
N VAL A 26 15.93 0.92 -3.84
CA VAL A 26 16.41 0.08 -4.97
C VAL A 26 15.69 -1.28 -4.98
N ARG A 27 15.53 -1.93 -3.84
CA ARG A 27 14.76 -3.19 -3.75
C ARG A 27 13.33 -3.01 -4.24
N ARG A 28 12.62 -1.99 -3.76
CA ARG A 28 11.25 -1.70 -4.21
C ARG A 28 11.16 -1.40 -5.71
N MET A 29 12.16 -0.75 -6.28
CA MET A 29 12.21 -0.52 -7.73
C MET A 29 12.41 -1.83 -8.51
N LEU A 30 13.26 -2.73 -8.01
CA LEU A 30 13.44 -4.07 -8.59
C LEU A 30 12.16 -4.89 -8.48
N ASP A 31 11.48 -4.86 -7.33
CA ASP A 31 10.19 -5.54 -7.14
C ASP A 31 9.16 -5.06 -8.17
N VAL A 32 9.04 -3.74 -8.37
CA VAL A 32 8.16 -3.15 -9.39
C VAL A 32 8.55 -3.60 -10.80
N SER A 33 9.84 -3.63 -11.12
CA SER A 33 10.32 -4.08 -12.44
C SER A 33 10.01 -5.57 -12.67
N GLN A 34 10.16 -6.41 -11.65
CA GLN A 34 9.82 -7.83 -11.72
C GLN A 34 8.31 -8.04 -11.88
N LEU A 35 7.48 -7.30 -11.12
CA LEU A 35 6.04 -7.33 -11.26
C LEU A 35 5.62 -7.05 -12.71
N GLN A 36 6.21 -6.08 -13.38
CA GLN A 36 5.87 -5.73 -14.76
C GLN A 36 6.18 -6.84 -15.79
N ALA A 37 7.05 -7.76 -15.46
CA ALA A 37 7.44 -8.87 -16.34
C ALA A 37 6.56 -10.13 -16.18
N ILE A 38 5.70 -10.18 -15.16
CA ILE A 38 4.85 -11.34 -14.84
C ILE A 38 3.50 -11.18 -15.53
N ASP A 39 2.99 -12.25 -16.14
CA ASP A 39 1.59 -12.36 -16.53
C ASP A 39 0.83 -13.14 -15.44
N PRO A 40 0.07 -12.45 -14.59
CA PRO A 40 -0.58 -13.06 -13.43
C PRO A 40 -1.71 -14.03 -13.84
N LEU A 41 -2.25 -13.90 -15.05
CA LEU A 41 -3.33 -14.76 -15.52
C LEU A 41 -2.78 -16.06 -16.12
N ARG A 42 -1.53 -16.12 -16.53
CA ARG A 42 -0.91 -17.32 -17.09
C ARG A 42 -0.80 -18.46 -16.06
N ASN A 43 -0.55 -18.11 -14.80
CA ASN A 43 -0.43 -19.03 -13.66
C ASN A 43 -1.50 -18.75 -12.60
N GLY A 44 -2.53 -17.99 -12.94
CA GLY A 44 -3.59 -17.60 -12.02
C GLY A 44 -4.40 -18.81 -11.55
N ASN A 45 -4.75 -18.79 -10.28
CA ASN A 45 -5.64 -19.77 -9.66
C ASN A 45 -6.89 -19.08 -9.11
N HIS A 46 -7.94 -19.87 -8.86
CA HIS A 46 -9.06 -19.36 -8.09
C HIS A 46 -8.66 -19.30 -6.61
N PHE A 47 -8.91 -18.18 -5.97
CA PHE A 47 -8.68 -17.97 -4.55
C PHE A 47 -9.78 -17.12 -3.93
N ASP A 48 -9.95 -17.22 -2.61
CA ASP A 48 -10.92 -16.41 -1.86
C ASP A 48 -10.34 -15.05 -1.50
N VAL A 49 -10.88 -14.00 -2.12
CA VAL A 49 -10.43 -12.62 -1.85
C VAL A 49 -10.87 -12.11 -0.48
N CYS A 50 -11.96 -12.66 0.10
CA CYS A 50 -12.39 -12.36 1.46
C CYS A 50 -11.35 -12.82 2.48
N GLU A 51 -10.80 -14.03 2.28
CA GLU A 51 -9.72 -14.56 3.12
C GLU A 51 -8.44 -13.74 2.98
N SER A 52 -8.07 -13.31 1.77
CA SER A 52 -6.94 -12.43 1.54
C SER A 52 -7.09 -11.09 2.28
N MET A 53 -8.30 -10.49 2.28
CA MET A 53 -8.60 -9.26 3.02
C MET A 53 -8.46 -9.48 4.54
N ARG A 54 -9.02 -10.57 5.08
CA ARG A 54 -8.93 -10.89 6.53
C ARG A 54 -7.49 -11.06 6.97
N ARG A 55 -6.67 -11.78 6.19
CA ARG A 55 -5.24 -11.99 6.50
C ARG A 55 -4.46 -10.67 6.53
N VAL A 56 -4.70 -9.80 5.55
CA VAL A 56 -4.05 -8.50 5.52
C VAL A 56 -4.48 -7.66 6.71
N LEU A 57 -5.78 -7.62 7.04
CA LEU A 57 -6.29 -6.89 8.19
C LEU A 57 -5.62 -7.35 9.50
N ILE A 58 -5.53 -8.65 9.73
CA ILE A 58 -4.83 -9.22 10.91
C ILE A 58 -3.35 -8.80 10.92
N SER A 59 -2.67 -8.85 9.77
CA SER A 59 -1.26 -8.44 9.67
C SER A 59 -1.01 -6.97 9.99
N MET A 60 -2.04 -6.13 9.84
CA MET A 60 -2.02 -4.69 10.07
C MET A 60 -2.49 -4.28 11.47
N GLU A 61 -2.96 -5.22 12.29
CA GLU A 61 -3.56 -4.97 13.63
C GLU A 61 -2.70 -4.02 14.47
N LYS A 62 -1.39 -4.28 14.56
CA LYS A 62 -0.49 -3.42 15.31
C LYS A 62 -0.47 -1.97 14.78
N LYS A 63 -0.39 -1.78 13.47
CA LYS A 63 -0.36 -0.43 12.87
C LYS A 63 -1.67 0.32 13.10
N ILE A 64 -2.79 -0.40 13.05
CA ILE A 64 -4.13 0.13 13.30
C ILE A 64 -4.25 0.57 14.76
N ASN A 65 -3.86 -0.31 15.70
CA ASN A 65 -3.88 -0.03 17.13
C ASN A 65 -2.93 1.10 17.54
N ASP A 66 -1.71 1.16 16.98
CA ASP A 66 -0.73 2.21 17.25
C ASP A 66 -1.26 3.63 16.86
N ARG A 67 -2.27 3.69 15.98
CA ARG A 67 -2.95 4.92 15.56
C ARG A 67 -4.35 5.09 16.14
N HIS A 68 -4.74 4.22 17.07
CA HIS A 68 -6.07 4.22 17.71
C HIS A 68 -7.23 4.22 16.71
N LEU A 69 -7.08 3.51 15.57
CA LEU A 69 -8.11 3.47 14.55
C LEU A 69 -9.13 2.37 14.86
N ASP A 70 -10.41 2.71 14.72
CA ASP A 70 -11.48 1.74 14.71
C ASP A 70 -11.57 1.08 13.31
N VAL A 71 -12.09 -0.14 13.25
CA VAL A 71 -12.26 -0.87 11.98
C VAL A 71 -13.72 -1.28 11.82
N GLU A 72 -14.33 -0.87 10.72
CA GLU A 72 -15.61 -1.38 10.24
C GLU A 72 -15.35 -2.22 9.00
N ALA A 73 -15.59 -3.53 9.08
CA ALA A 73 -15.33 -4.48 8.01
C ALA A 73 -16.62 -5.15 7.56
N ASP A 74 -17.00 -4.91 6.30
CA ASP A 74 -18.09 -5.58 5.59
C ASP A 74 -17.49 -6.62 4.63
N ILE A 75 -17.12 -7.77 5.21
CA ILE A 75 -16.49 -8.88 4.49
C ILE A 75 -17.40 -10.10 4.62
N PRO A 76 -18.00 -10.61 3.54
CA PRO A 76 -18.86 -11.78 3.58
C PRO A 76 -18.18 -12.99 4.23
N ASP A 77 -18.97 -13.78 4.99
CA ASP A 77 -18.48 -15.06 5.52
C ASP A 77 -18.30 -16.09 4.40
N GLU A 78 -19.17 -16.04 3.39
CA GLU A 78 -19.07 -16.87 2.21
C GLU A 78 -17.88 -16.43 1.32
N PRO A 79 -17.13 -17.41 0.75
CA PRO A 79 -15.96 -17.10 -0.06
C PRO A 79 -16.37 -16.42 -1.38
N ILE A 80 -15.67 -15.38 -1.76
CA ILE A 80 -15.73 -14.77 -3.08
C ILE A 80 -14.50 -15.21 -3.87
N LEU A 81 -14.71 -16.18 -4.78
CA LEU A 81 -13.64 -16.73 -5.60
C LEU A 81 -13.35 -15.83 -6.80
N VAL A 82 -12.10 -15.43 -6.96
CA VAL A 82 -11.60 -14.66 -8.10
C VAL A 82 -10.44 -15.40 -8.76
N LEU A 83 -10.27 -15.18 -10.07
CA LEU A 83 -9.14 -15.73 -10.84
C LEU A 83 -7.99 -14.71 -10.86
N GLY A 84 -6.80 -15.13 -10.47
CA GLY A 84 -5.62 -14.27 -10.51
C GLY A 84 -4.46 -14.81 -9.69
N ASP A 85 -3.47 -13.96 -9.48
CA ASP A 85 -2.35 -14.22 -8.58
C ASP A 85 -2.70 -13.72 -7.17
N ASN A 86 -2.88 -14.65 -6.23
CA ASN A 86 -3.27 -14.35 -4.86
C ASN A 86 -2.25 -13.44 -4.13
N ASP A 87 -0.96 -13.66 -4.36
CA ASP A 87 0.10 -12.88 -3.69
C ASP A 87 0.08 -11.44 -4.20
N MET A 88 -0.10 -11.24 -5.50
CA MET A 88 -0.22 -9.92 -6.10
C MET A 88 -1.48 -9.19 -5.60
N ILE A 89 -2.64 -9.84 -5.55
CA ILE A 89 -3.87 -9.21 -5.03
C ILE A 89 -3.76 -8.95 -3.53
N THR A 90 -3.15 -9.84 -2.77
CA THR A 90 -2.85 -9.60 -1.34
C THR A 90 -1.95 -8.37 -1.17
N GLN A 91 -0.98 -8.15 -2.06
CA GLN A 91 -0.14 -6.96 -2.07
C GLN A 91 -0.94 -5.69 -2.42
N VAL A 92 -1.92 -5.77 -3.34
CA VAL A 92 -2.86 -4.66 -3.61
C VAL A 92 -3.59 -4.27 -2.33
N ILE A 93 -4.23 -5.24 -1.67
CA ILE A 93 -4.99 -5.02 -0.44
C ILE A 93 -4.09 -4.41 0.64
N TYR A 94 -2.89 -4.97 0.83
CA TYR A 94 -1.93 -4.45 1.80
C TYR A 94 -1.53 -3.00 1.53
N ASN A 95 -1.20 -2.64 0.28
CA ASN A 95 -0.81 -1.28 -0.07
C ASN A 95 -1.96 -0.28 0.13
N LEU A 96 -3.20 -0.67 -0.22
CA LEU A 96 -4.38 0.18 0.00
C LEU A 96 -4.63 0.38 1.50
N LEU A 97 -4.61 -0.69 2.29
CA LEU A 97 -4.86 -0.63 3.72
C LEU A 97 -3.74 0.10 4.47
N GLU A 98 -2.47 -0.12 4.09
CA GLU A 98 -1.34 0.60 4.65
C GLU A 98 -1.45 2.11 4.38
N ASN A 99 -1.84 2.48 3.16
CA ASN A 99 -2.06 3.88 2.79
C ASN A 99 -3.22 4.48 3.59
N ALA A 100 -4.34 3.79 3.68
CA ALA A 100 -5.51 4.24 4.44
C ALA A 100 -5.19 4.41 5.93
N ALA A 101 -4.54 3.43 6.57
CA ALA A 101 -4.16 3.52 7.97
C ALA A 101 -3.16 4.66 8.24
N LYS A 102 -2.25 4.92 7.31
CA LYS A 102 -1.23 5.95 7.42
C LYS A 102 -1.81 7.37 7.36
N PHE A 103 -2.74 7.62 6.44
CA PHE A 103 -3.34 8.93 6.22
C PHE A 103 -4.69 9.12 6.92
N ALA A 104 -5.16 8.12 7.65
CA ALA A 104 -6.31 8.27 8.53
C ALA A 104 -6.01 9.29 9.64
N ARG A 105 -7.03 10.04 10.04
CA ARG A 105 -6.98 10.84 11.26
C ARG A 105 -6.88 9.88 12.46
N GLU A 106 -5.99 10.15 13.39
CA GLU A 106 -5.87 9.37 14.62
C GLU A 106 -7.21 9.27 15.36
N GLY A 107 -7.56 8.10 15.85
CA GLY A 107 -8.84 7.83 16.51
C GLY A 107 -10.05 7.81 15.58
N SER A 108 -9.85 7.78 14.25
CA SER A 108 -10.97 7.67 13.28
C SER A 108 -11.20 6.22 12.83
N THR A 109 -12.19 6.04 11.95
CA THR A 109 -12.60 4.71 11.46
C THR A 109 -12.01 4.41 10.08
N LEU A 110 -11.49 3.19 9.92
CA LEU A 110 -11.19 2.55 8.63
C LEU A 110 -12.38 1.70 8.21
N TYR A 111 -12.85 1.88 6.98
CA TYR A 111 -13.93 1.09 6.40
C TYR A 111 -13.35 0.15 5.35
N LEU A 112 -13.64 -1.15 5.48
CA LEU A 112 -13.20 -2.19 4.57
C LEU A 112 -14.41 -2.95 4.04
N GLY A 113 -14.42 -3.27 2.78
CA GLY A 113 -15.51 -4.04 2.20
C GLY A 113 -15.06 -4.92 1.04
N VAL A 114 -15.71 -6.08 0.90
CA VAL A 114 -15.63 -6.96 -0.26
C VAL A 114 -17.04 -7.32 -0.70
N ALA A 115 -17.37 -7.10 -1.96
CA ALA A 115 -18.70 -7.43 -2.49
C ALA A 115 -18.60 -7.88 -3.96
N MET A 116 -19.54 -8.74 -4.38
CA MET A 116 -19.72 -9.02 -5.80
C MET A 116 -20.60 -7.95 -6.45
N MET A 117 -20.09 -7.34 -7.53
CA MET A 117 -20.84 -6.36 -8.32
C MET A 117 -20.56 -6.62 -9.81
N ASP A 118 -21.61 -6.81 -10.58
CA ASP A 118 -21.54 -7.02 -12.04
C ASP A 118 -20.58 -8.14 -12.45
N GLY A 119 -20.51 -9.23 -11.66
CA GLY A 119 -19.64 -10.38 -11.91
C GLY A 119 -18.18 -10.17 -11.52
N LYS A 120 -17.84 -9.06 -10.89
CA LYS A 120 -16.51 -8.74 -10.38
C LYS A 120 -16.51 -8.60 -8.86
N ALA A 121 -15.39 -8.94 -8.23
CA ALA A 121 -15.18 -8.65 -6.82
C ALA A 121 -14.75 -7.19 -6.64
N ARG A 122 -15.55 -6.42 -5.93
CA ARG A 122 -15.21 -5.04 -5.54
C ARG A 122 -14.56 -5.04 -4.17
N ILE A 123 -13.36 -4.54 -4.09
CA ILE A 123 -12.65 -4.26 -2.83
C ILE A 123 -12.81 -2.77 -2.53
N THR A 124 -13.25 -2.45 -1.32
CA THR A 124 -13.39 -1.06 -0.84
C THR A 124 -12.49 -0.85 0.37
N VAL A 125 -11.67 0.18 0.34
CA VAL A 125 -10.89 0.66 1.48
C VAL A 125 -11.12 2.17 1.60
N ARG A 126 -11.62 2.62 2.75
CA ARG A 126 -11.93 4.03 3.01
C ARG A 126 -11.44 4.43 4.40
N ASN A 127 -10.89 5.62 4.50
CA ASN A 127 -10.47 6.22 5.76
C ASN A 127 -11.05 7.63 5.92
N VAL A 128 -11.13 8.09 7.15
CA VAL A 128 -11.42 9.48 7.48
C VAL A 128 -10.07 10.21 7.59
N GLY A 129 -9.84 11.16 6.70
CA GLY A 129 -8.58 11.90 6.63
C GLY A 129 -8.76 13.23 5.93
N GLU A 130 -7.67 13.84 5.51
CA GLU A 130 -7.74 15.05 4.70
C GLU A 130 -8.26 14.74 3.30
N THR A 131 -9.01 15.68 2.77
CA THR A 131 -9.49 15.60 1.39
C THR A 131 -8.33 15.83 0.44
N ILE A 132 -8.18 14.93 -0.53
CA ILE A 132 -7.19 15.06 -1.59
C ILE A 132 -7.73 16.06 -2.62
N PRO A 133 -6.96 17.09 -2.99
CA PRO A 133 -7.35 18.03 -4.03
C PRO A 133 -7.63 17.33 -5.36
N ALA A 134 -8.64 17.80 -6.10
CA ALA A 134 -9.05 17.16 -7.35
C ALA A 134 -7.92 17.10 -8.40
N GLU A 135 -7.04 18.10 -8.40
CA GLU A 135 -5.87 18.17 -9.27
C GLU A 135 -4.79 17.12 -8.95
N GLU A 136 -4.76 16.61 -7.70
CA GLU A 136 -3.81 15.57 -7.29
C GLU A 136 -4.33 14.14 -7.60
N LEU A 137 -5.65 13.93 -7.73
CA LEU A 137 -6.23 12.61 -7.94
C LEU A 137 -5.61 11.84 -9.12
N PRO A 138 -5.39 12.43 -10.31
CA PRO A 138 -4.77 11.72 -11.43
C PRO A 138 -3.31 11.32 -11.16
N LEU A 139 -2.63 12.02 -10.26
CA LEU A 139 -1.22 11.82 -9.95
C LEU A 139 -0.97 10.79 -8.85
N LEU A 140 -1.99 10.42 -8.07
CA LEU A 140 -1.84 9.52 -6.91
C LEU A 140 -1.23 8.17 -7.27
N PHE A 141 -1.47 7.69 -8.49
CA PHE A 141 -1.01 6.40 -8.98
C PHE A 141 0.27 6.51 -9.83
N GLU A 142 0.88 7.69 -9.89
CA GLU A 142 2.16 7.88 -10.58
C GLU A 142 3.35 7.50 -9.69
N ARG A 143 4.44 7.07 -10.33
CA ARG A 143 5.67 6.68 -9.61
C ARG A 143 6.24 7.87 -8.83
N PHE A 144 6.61 7.61 -7.58
CA PHE A 144 7.26 8.59 -6.71
C PHE A 144 6.41 9.83 -6.40
N HIS A 145 5.12 9.80 -6.77
CA HIS A 145 4.24 10.91 -6.43
C HIS A 145 3.93 10.89 -4.93
N LYS A 146 4.04 12.05 -4.33
CA LYS A 146 3.63 12.35 -2.95
C LYS A 146 3.08 13.76 -2.95
N SER A 147 1.91 13.95 -2.35
CA SER A 147 1.42 15.30 -2.06
C SER A 147 2.41 16.05 -1.18
N ASP A 148 2.42 17.37 -1.24
CA ASP A 148 3.36 18.18 -0.45
C ASP A 148 3.29 17.89 1.04
N LYS A 149 2.10 17.58 1.55
CA LYS A 149 1.89 17.22 2.94
C LYS A 149 2.40 15.80 3.25
N SER A 150 2.15 14.85 2.36
CA SER A 150 2.65 13.49 2.53
C SER A 150 4.18 13.42 2.52
N ARG A 151 4.85 14.40 1.91
CA ARG A 151 6.32 14.54 1.96
C ARG A 151 6.82 14.88 3.37
N SER A 152 6.07 15.68 4.12
CA SER A 152 6.42 16.07 5.48
C SER A 152 6.13 14.99 6.52
N GLU A 153 5.02 14.28 6.37
CA GLU A 153 4.54 13.27 7.31
C GLU A 153 5.18 11.89 7.08
N ASP A 154 5.45 11.54 5.82
CA ASP A 154 6.01 10.26 5.43
C ASP A 154 7.42 10.38 4.86
N LYS A 155 8.39 10.53 5.74
CA LYS A 155 9.81 10.57 5.34
C LYS A 155 10.33 9.23 4.80
N ASP A 156 9.72 8.11 5.17
CA ASP A 156 10.16 6.77 4.81
C ASP A 156 9.45 6.16 3.60
N GLY A 157 8.30 6.67 3.20
CA GLY A 157 7.58 6.23 2.01
C GLY A 157 8.21 6.76 0.72
N TYR A 158 8.16 5.97 -0.34
CA TYR A 158 8.76 6.31 -1.64
C TYR A 158 7.73 6.70 -2.71
N GLY A 159 6.42 6.77 -2.37
CA GLY A 159 5.37 7.03 -3.36
C GLY A 159 5.21 5.90 -4.39
N LEU A 160 5.47 4.66 -3.99
CA LEU A 160 5.38 3.50 -4.88
C LEU A 160 4.16 2.61 -4.58
N GLY A 161 3.53 2.74 -3.40
CA GLY A 161 2.45 1.85 -2.98
C GLY A 161 1.25 1.85 -3.92
N LEU A 162 0.70 3.02 -4.24
CA LEU A 162 -0.43 3.14 -5.16
C LEU A 162 -0.05 2.85 -6.62
N TYR A 163 1.19 3.15 -7.01
CA TYR A 163 1.70 2.76 -8.32
C TYR A 163 1.76 1.22 -8.47
N ILE A 164 2.18 0.48 -7.42
CA ILE A 164 2.16 -0.98 -7.40
C ILE A 164 0.71 -1.49 -7.54
N VAL A 165 -0.25 -0.89 -6.83
CA VAL A 165 -1.68 -1.22 -6.95
C VAL A 165 -2.14 -1.08 -8.41
N LYS A 166 -1.91 0.08 -9.03
CA LYS A 166 -2.25 0.33 -10.45
C LYS A 166 -1.61 -0.71 -11.38
N THR A 167 -0.32 -0.99 -11.18
CA THR A 167 0.43 -1.95 -12.03
C THR A 167 -0.17 -3.35 -11.94
N ILE A 168 -0.44 -3.84 -10.74
CA ILE A 168 -1.00 -5.18 -10.53
C ILE A 168 -2.40 -5.29 -11.12
N LEU A 169 -3.28 -4.31 -10.88
CA LEU A 169 -4.65 -4.32 -11.41
C LEU A 169 -4.65 -4.27 -12.95
N GLN A 170 -3.81 -3.42 -13.57
CA GLN A 170 -3.67 -3.38 -15.03
C GLN A 170 -3.23 -4.72 -15.62
N GLN A 171 -2.33 -5.46 -14.95
CA GLN A 171 -1.90 -6.78 -15.39
C GLN A 171 -3.01 -7.84 -15.25
N HIS A 172 -3.87 -7.71 -14.26
CA HIS A 172 -5.08 -8.52 -14.09
C HIS A 172 -6.24 -8.07 -15.02
N LYS A 173 -6.05 -6.99 -15.80
CA LYS A 173 -7.07 -6.33 -16.64
C LYS A 173 -8.26 -5.83 -15.83
N GLU A 174 -7.98 -5.37 -14.62
CA GLU A 174 -8.96 -4.82 -13.69
C GLU A 174 -8.76 -3.32 -13.48
N GLU A 175 -9.77 -2.68 -12.92
CA GLU A 175 -9.84 -1.23 -12.72
C GLU A 175 -9.64 -0.85 -11.25
N ILE A 176 -9.25 0.42 -11.04
CA ILE A 176 -9.15 1.06 -9.73
C ILE A 176 -9.99 2.31 -9.70
#